data_185509302eb762cf100082746b055abf
#
_entry.id   185509302eb762cf100082746b055abf
#
_cell.length_a   1.000
_cell.length_b   1.000
_cell.length_c   1.000
_cell.angle_alpha   90.00
_cell.angle_beta   90.00
_cell.angle_gamma   90.00
#
_symmetry.space_group_name_H-M   'P 1'
#
loop_
_entity.id
_entity.type
_entity.pdbx_description
1 polymer ?
#
loop_
_entity_poly.entity_id
_entity_poly.type
_entity_poly.pdbx_seq_one_letter_code
_entity_poly.pdbx_strand_id
1 'polypeptide(L)'
;MAPDEAGRLGFSVGADDVYRVGDDGLVEIPRWRHALINFPHPLLEQGLVILDTPGLNAIGAEPELTLSLLPNAHAVLFILAADTGVTQSDLAIWKDHIGDGGSAKRGRVVVLNKIDGQWDELKSPAEVDAEIGRQVTSSAAILGLSDRQIFPVSAQKGLVAKINGDAALLDRSRLPVLEAALSEE
;
A
#
# COMPACT_ATOMS: atom_id res chain seq x y z
N MET A 1 -3.41 -24.87 -18.73
CA MET A 1 -4.70 -25.49 -18.31
C MET A 1 -5.82 -25.05 -19.25
N ALA A 2 -7.00 -25.68 -19.20
CA ALA A 2 -8.15 -25.23 -19.99
C ALA A 2 -8.67 -23.86 -19.54
N PRO A 3 -9.17 -22.99 -20.47
CA PRO A 3 -9.68 -21.66 -20.12
C PRO A 3 -10.80 -21.69 -19.06
N ASP A 4 -11.73 -22.63 -19.17
CA ASP A 4 -12.82 -22.79 -18.20
C ASP A 4 -12.34 -23.13 -16.79
N GLU A 5 -11.25 -23.90 -16.68
CA GLU A 5 -10.65 -24.26 -15.42
C GLU A 5 -9.91 -23.06 -14.81
N ALA A 6 -9.22 -22.27 -15.64
CA ALA A 6 -8.59 -21.00 -15.23
C ALA A 6 -9.67 -20.03 -14.69
N GLY A 7 -10.80 -19.89 -15.39
CA GLY A 7 -11.93 -19.07 -14.95
C GLY A 7 -12.50 -19.50 -13.59
N ARG A 8 -12.63 -20.81 -13.33
CA ARG A 8 -13.08 -21.33 -12.02
C ARG A 8 -12.09 -21.02 -10.89
N LEU A 9 -10.81 -20.86 -11.22
CA LEU A 9 -9.77 -20.44 -10.28
C LEU A 9 -9.70 -18.91 -10.11
N GLY A 10 -10.58 -18.15 -10.79
CA GLY A 10 -10.67 -16.70 -10.68
C GLY A 10 -9.66 -15.95 -11.56
N PHE A 11 -9.14 -16.58 -12.62
CA PHE A 11 -8.32 -15.88 -13.60
C PHE A 11 -9.21 -15.35 -14.72
N SER A 12 -9.07 -14.05 -15.04
CA SER A 12 -9.74 -13.45 -16.20
C SER A 12 -9.00 -13.86 -17.47
N VAL A 13 -9.71 -14.57 -18.36
CA VAL A 13 -9.14 -15.12 -19.59
C VAL A 13 -9.88 -14.57 -20.80
N GLY A 14 -9.21 -13.77 -21.62
CA GLY A 14 -9.78 -13.16 -22.83
C GLY A 14 -8.72 -12.58 -23.74
N ALA A 15 -9.16 -12.06 -24.89
CA ALA A 15 -8.27 -11.48 -25.88
C ALA A 15 -7.56 -10.21 -25.36
N ASP A 16 -8.25 -9.45 -24.51
CA ASP A 16 -7.78 -8.19 -23.92
C ASP A 16 -7.35 -8.35 -22.45
N ASP A 17 -7.47 -9.58 -21.89
CA ASP A 17 -7.10 -9.89 -20.52
C ASP A 17 -5.61 -10.21 -20.37
N VAL A 18 -5.16 -10.24 -19.10
CA VAL A 18 -3.77 -10.61 -18.73
C VAL A 18 -3.44 -12.03 -19.18
N TYR A 19 -4.41 -12.93 -19.08
CA TYR A 19 -4.25 -14.34 -19.46
C TYR A 19 -4.94 -14.60 -20.78
N ARG A 20 -4.17 -15.02 -21.77
CA ARG A 20 -4.64 -15.29 -23.13
C ARG A 20 -4.59 -16.78 -23.43
N VAL A 21 -5.51 -17.24 -24.26
CA VAL A 21 -5.48 -18.59 -24.77
C VAL A 21 -4.38 -18.71 -25.83
N GLY A 22 -3.44 -19.62 -25.62
CA GLY A 22 -2.38 -19.92 -26.58
C GLY A 22 -2.89 -20.65 -27.82
N ASP A 23 -2.02 -20.83 -28.81
CA ASP A 23 -2.35 -21.54 -30.06
C ASP A 23 -2.70 -23.02 -29.82
N ASP A 24 -2.28 -23.58 -28.70
CA ASP A 24 -2.60 -24.93 -28.23
C ASP A 24 -3.98 -25.03 -27.52
N GLY A 25 -4.73 -23.93 -27.43
CA GLY A 25 -6.00 -23.85 -26.74
C GLY A 25 -5.90 -23.84 -25.21
N LEU A 26 -4.71 -23.69 -24.67
CA LEU A 26 -4.44 -23.65 -23.24
C LEU A 26 -4.11 -22.24 -22.76
N VAL A 27 -4.29 -22.02 -21.45
CA VAL A 27 -3.91 -20.77 -20.78
C VAL A 27 -2.75 -21.04 -19.83
N GLU A 28 -1.71 -20.23 -19.93
CA GLU A 28 -0.63 -20.21 -18.95
C GLU A 28 -1.03 -19.37 -17.76
N ILE A 29 -1.05 -19.96 -16.57
CA ILE A 29 -1.34 -19.27 -15.31
C ILE A 29 -0.18 -19.44 -14.33
N PRO A 30 0.02 -18.50 -13.37
CA PRO A 30 1.05 -18.67 -12.36
C PRO A 30 0.78 -19.91 -11.50
N ARG A 31 1.81 -20.71 -11.28
CA ARG A 31 1.74 -21.87 -10.39
C ARG A 31 1.52 -21.46 -8.92
N TRP A 32 2.05 -20.31 -8.54
CA TRP A 32 1.98 -19.77 -7.19
C TRP A 32 1.16 -18.49 -7.21
N ARG A 33 0.14 -18.41 -6.37
CA ARG A 33 -0.72 -17.21 -6.23
C ARG A 33 -0.37 -16.39 -5.00
N HIS A 34 0.12 -17.02 -3.95
CA HIS A 34 0.51 -16.34 -2.72
C HIS A 34 1.63 -17.12 -2.03
N ALA A 35 2.38 -16.44 -1.19
CA ALA A 35 3.36 -17.01 -0.29
C ALA A 35 3.03 -16.58 1.14
N LEU A 36 3.09 -17.51 2.08
CA LEU A 36 2.99 -17.22 3.50
C LEU A 36 4.39 -17.16 4.09
N ILE A 37 4.76 -16.01 4.63
CA ILE A 37 6.07 -15.76 5.22
C ILE A 37 5.91 -15.51 6.72
N ASN A 38 6.46 -16.37 7.55
CA ASN A 38 6.56 -16.13 8.97
C ASN A 38 7.82 -15.32 9.26
N PHE A 39 7.64 -14.17 9.88
CA PHE A 39 8.75 -13.29 10.23
C PHE A 39 8.64 -12.87 11.71
N PRO A 40 9.70 -13.02 12.53
CA PRO A 40 9.68 -12.62 13.92
C PRO A 40 9.67 -11.10 14.05
N HIS A 41 8.50 -10.54 14.31
CA HIS A 41 8.32 -9.11 14.53
C HIS A 41 7.24 -8.87 15.59
N PRO A 42 7.44 -7.94 16.56
CA PRO A 42 6.50 -7.74 17.67
C PRO A 42 5.05 -7.49 17.24
N LEU A 43 4.80 -6.78 16.13
CA LEU A 43 3.46 -6.57 15.60
C LEU A 43 2.81 -7.87 15.10
N LEU A 44 3.60 -8.74 14.43
CA LEU A 44 3.10 -10.01 13.92
C LEU A 44 2.86 -11.03 15.04
N GLU A 45 3.67 -10.98 16.10
CA GLU A 45 3.51 -11.81 17.30
C GLU A 45 2.23 -11.49 18.07
N GLN A 46 1.68 -10.29 17.91
CA GLN A 46 0.39 -9.88 18.46
C GLN A 46 -0.80 -10.35 17.61
N GLY A 47 -0.57 -11.11 16.56
CA GLY A 47 -1.62 -11.67 15.70
C GLY A 47 -1.93 -10.84 14.46
N LEU A 48 -1.15 -9.76 14.19
CA LEU A 48 -1.29 -9.00 12.95
C LEU A 48 -0.86 -9.88 11.76
N VAL A 49 -1.70 -9.94 10.74
CA VAL A 49 -1.38 -10.55 9.46
C VAL A 49 -1.39 -9.46 8.40
N ILE A 50 -0.26 -9.25 7.75
CA ILE A 50 -0.12 -8.27 6.67
C ILE A 50 -0.29 -9.00 5.35
N LEU A 51 -1.25 -8.57 4.55
CA LEU A 51 -1.43 -9.02 3.18
C LEU A 51 -0.85 -7.98 2.25
N ASP A 52 0.31 -8.29 1.65
CA ASP A 52 0.89 -7.48 0.57
C ASP A 52 0.23 -7.85 -0.75
N THR A 53 -0.31 -6.85 -1.43
CA THR A 53 -1.05 -7.03 -2.69
C THR A 53 -0.29 -6.40 -3.85
N PRO A 54 -0.37 -6.97 -5.06
CA PRO A 54 0.11 -6.29 -6.26
C PRO A 54 -0.51 -4.89 -6.37
N GLY A 55 0.27 -3.92 -6.84
CA GLY A 55 -0.28 -2.59 -7.10
C GLY A 55 -1.43 -2.66 -8.10
N LEU A 56 -2.54 -1.99 -7.81
CA LEU A 56 -3.76 -2.01 -8.64
C LEU A 56 -3.55 -1.50 -10.08
N ASN A 57 -2.46 -0.77 -10.30
CA ASN A 57 -2.06 -0.26 -11.62
C ASN A 57 -0.85 -1.01 -12.20
N ALA A 58 -0.39 -2.10 -11.58
CA ALA A 58 0.76 -2.85 -12.09
C ALA A 58 0.37 -3.66 -13.33
N ILE A 59 1.23 -3.63 -14.35
CA ILE A 59 1.05 -4.43 -15.56
C ILE A 59 1.09 -5.92 -15.17
N GLY A 60 0.06 -6.68 -15.54
CA GLY A 60 -0.06 -8.08 -15.17
C GLY A 60 -0.60 -8.33 -13.75
N ALA A 61 -0.98 -7.28 -13.01
CA ALA A 61 -1.68 -7.43 -11.74
C ALA A 61 -3.11 -7.94 -11.99
N GLU A 62 -3.62 -8.71 -11.02
CA GLU A 62 -5.04 -9.07 -10.93
C GLU A 62 -5.74 -8.08 -9.96
N PRO A 63 -6.20 -6.90 -10.44
CA PRO A 63 -6.85 -5.90 -9.57
C PRO A 63 -8.05 -6.49 -8.84
N GLU A 64 -8.78 -7.38 -9.53
CA GLU A 64 -9.96 -8.06 -9.01
C GLU A 64 -9.66 -8.90 -7.76
N LEU A 65 -8.49 -9.57 -7.74
CA LEU A 65 -8.08 -10.32 -6.57
C LEU A 65 -7.87 -9.40 -5.36
N THR A 66 -7.13 -8.31 -5.54
CA THR A 66 -6.91 -7.31 -4.48
C THR A 66 -8.24 -6.71 -4.01
N LEU A 67 -9.11 -6.31 -4.93
CA LEU A 67 -10.42 -5.74 -4.61
C LEU A 67 -11.33 -6.73 -3.88
N SER A 68 -11.26 -8.03 -4.20
CA SER A 68 -12.04 -9.08 -3.53
C SER A 68 -11.63 -9.32 -2.07
N LEU A 69 -10.41 -8.92 -1.69
CA LEU A 69 -9.90 -9.08 -0.34
C LEU A 69 -10.27 -7.90 0.58
N LEU A 70 -10.49 -6.70 0.02
CA LEU A 70 -10.79 -5.49 0.80
C LEU A 70 -11.98 -5.62 1.76
N PRO A 71 -13.13 -6.24 1.37
CA PRO A 71 -14.26 -6.41 2.28
C PRO A 71 -13.99 -7.27 3.52
N ASN A 72 -12.99 -8.14 3.43
CA ASN A 72 -12.60 -9.05 4.50
C ASN A 72 -11.43 -8.54 5.35
N ALA A 73 -10.82 -7.42 4.96
CA ALA A 73 -9.74 -6.80 5.70
C ALA A 73 -10.29 -6.08 6.95
N HIS A 74 -9.64 -6.27 8.10
CA HIS A 74 -9.95 -5.52 9.32
C HIS A 74 -9.45 -4.08 9.22
N ALA A 75 -8.32 -3.87 8.55
CA ALA A 75 -7.75 -2.57 8.26
C ALA A 75 -7.18 -2.53 6.84
N VAL A 76 -7.15 -1.33 6.25
CA VAL A 76 -6.55 -1.07 4.95
C VAL A 76 -5.44 -0.04 5.12
N LEU A 77 -4.23 -0.42 4.74
CA LEU A 77 -3.08 0.47 4.66
C LEU A 77 -2.96 0.99 3.22
N PHE A 78 -3.41 2.22 3.00
CA PHE A 78 -3.38 2.85 1.68
C PHE A 78 -2.09 3.65 1.51
N ILE A 79 -1.21 3.21 0.61
CA ILE A 79 0.14 3.76 0.47
C ILE A 79 0.21 4.67 -0.75
N LEU A 80 0.54 5.93 -0.50
CA LEU A 80 0.82 6.97 -1.48
C LEU A 80 2.32 7.28 -1.51
N ALA A 81 2.80 7.86 -2.60
CA ALA A 81 4.17 8.35 -2.69
C ALA A 81 4.20 9.88 -2.56
N ALA A 82 5.08 10.40 -1.71
CA ALA A 82 5.18 11.83 -1.41
C ALA A 82 5.63 12.68 -2.61
N ASP A 83 6.29 12.08 -3.58
CA ASP A 83 6.75 12.73 -4.80
C ASP A 83 5.61 12.97 -5.81
N THR A 84 4.60 12.11 -5.83
CA THR A 84 3.46 12.20 -6.75
C THR A 84 2.18 12.69 -6.08
N GLY A 85 2.08 12.52 -4.77
CA GLY A 85 0.85 12.77 -4.01
C GLY A 85 -0.28 11.81 -4.40
N VAL A 86 -1.53 12.29 -4.32
CA VAL A 86 -2.71 11.51 -4.70
C VAL A 86 -2.93 11.63 -6.21
N THR A 87 -2.75 10.53 -6.93
CA THR A 87 -3.03 10.48 -8.38
C THR A 87 -4.52 10.29 -8.66
N GLN A 88 -4.94 10.47 -9.92
CA GLN A 88 -6.34 10.22 -10.29
C GLN A 88 -6.76 8.77 -10.10
N SER A 89 -5.86 7.83 -10.38
CA SER A 89 -6.11 6.40 -10.15
C SER A 89 -6.23 6.07 -8.66
N ASP A 90 -5.38 6.66 -7.82
CA ASP A 90 -5.48 6.51 -6.36
C ASP A 90 -6.82 7.03 -5.85
N LEU A 91 -7.25 8.20 -6.35
CA LEU A 91 -8.52 8.79 -5.96
C LEU A 91 -9.73 7.95 -6.40
N ALA A 92 -9.68 7.35 -7.60
CA ALA A 92 -10.73 6.45 -8.07
C ALA A 92 -10.83 5.21 -7.15
N ILE A 93 -9.70 4.54 -6.89
CA ILE A 93 -9.64 3.38 -5.98
C ILE A 93 -10.14 3.76 -4.57
N TRP A 94 -9.72 4.92 -4.06
CA TRP A 94 -10.16 5.41 -2.77
C TRP A 94 -11.68 5.58 -2.71
N LYS A 95 -12.27 6.27 -3.69
CA LYS A 95 -13.72 6.53 -3.74
C LYS A 95 -14.54 5.28 -3.94
N ASP A 96 -14.09 4.39 -4.82
CA ASP A 96 -14.89 3.25 -5.23
C ASP A 96 -14.80 2.08 -4.24
N HIS A 97 -13.69 1.94 -3.51
CA HIS A 97 -13.41 0.73 -2.74
C HIS A 97 -13.03 0.95 -1.27
N ILE A 98 -12.46 2.09 -0.89
CA ILE A 98 -11.88 2.30 0.44
C ILE A 98 -12.60 3.39 1.24
N GLY A 99 -12.96 4.49 0.59
CA GLY A 99 -13.60 5.66 1.21
C GLY A 99 -15.00 5.37 1.77
N ASP A 100 -15.81 6.40 1.94
CA ASP A 100 -17.14 6.29 2.58
C ASP A 100 -18.13 5.37 1.85
N GLY A 101 -17.86 5.01 0.58
CA GLY A 101 -18.59 4.00 -0.18
C GLY A 101 -18.15 2.55 0.07
N GLY A 102 -16.99 2.34 0.69
CA GLY A 102 -16.41 1.01 0.93
C GLY A 102 -16.91 0.33 2.20
N SER A 103 -16.76 -0.99 2.26
CA SER A 103 -17.20 -1.82 3.40
C SER A 103 -16.38 -1.62 4.68
N ALA A 104 -15.16 -1.08 4.59
CA ALA A 104 -14.25 -0.88 5.71
C ALA A 104 -14.42 0.51 6.33
N LYS A 105 -15.40 0.67 7.22
CA LYS A 105 -15.60 1.93 7.97
C LYS A 105 -14.58 2.14 9.12
N ARG A 106 -13.82 1.14 9.50
CA ARG A 106 -12.82 1.17 10.59
C ARG A 106 -11.46 0.69 10.07
N GLY A 107 -10.38 1.14 10.71
CA GLY A 107 -9.04 0.69 10.38
C GLY A 107 -8.53 1.18 9.01
N ARG A 108 -8.78 2.45 8.63
CA ARG A 108 -8.19 3.05 7.43
C ARG A 108 -6.99 3.90 7.81
N VAL A 109 -5.82 3.51 7.37
CA VAL A 109 -4.57 4.23 7.59
C VAL A 109 -4.00 4.62 6.24
N VAL A 110 -3.71 5.89 6.03
CA VAL A 110 -3.05 6.38 4.83
C VAL A 110 -1.59 6.65 5.13
N VAL A 111 -0.70 6.09 4.34
CA VAL A 111 0.74 6.28 4.45
C VAL A 111 1.25 7.09 3.28
N LEU A 112 1.85 8.23 3.57
CA LEU A 112 2.57 9.04 2.58
C LEU A 112 4.05 8.64 2.61
N ASN A 113 4.42 7.65 1.81
CA ASN A 113 5.76 7.06 1.78
C ASN A 113 6.74 7.89 0.93
N LYS A 114 8.03 7.60 1.06
CA LYS A 114 9.15 8.23 0.32
C LYS A 114 9.36 9.71 0.67
N ILE A 115 9.08 10.12 1.91
CA ILE A 115 9.35 11.50 2.34
C ILE A 115 10.83 11.86 2.30
N ASP A 116 11.73 10.89 2.25
CA ASP A 116 13.17 11.09 2.07
C ASP A 116 13.53 11.74 0.72
N GLY A 117 12.67 11.65 -0.28
CA GLY A 117 12.82 12.41 -1.52
C GLY A 117 12.71 13.93 -1.35
N GLN A 118 12.17 14.40 -0.23
CA GLN A 118 12.05 15.82 0.11
C GLN A 118 13.21 16.29 1.02
N TRP A 119 14.08 15.36 1.45
CA TRP A 119 15.23 15.70 2.25
C TRP A 119 16.31 16.37 1.39
N ASP A 120 16.43 17.65 1.59
CA ASP A 120 17.38 18.50 0.86
C ASP A 120 18.39 19.06 1.88
N GLU A 121 19.67 18.84 1.64
CA GLU A 121 20.75 19.34 2.51
C GLU A 121 20.86 20.87 2.48
N LEU A 122 20.28 21.52 1.47
CA LEU A 122 20.23 22.98 1.35
C LEU A 122 19.08 23.61 2.14
N LYS A 123 18.12 22.79 2.60
CA LYS A 123 16.97 23.22 3.40
C LYS A 123 17.19 22.95 4.89
N SER A 124 16.69 23.83 5.72
CA SER A 124 16.63 23.56 7.15
C SER A 124 15.63 22.41 7.45
N PRO A 125 15.79 21.67 8.55
CA PRO A 125 14.81 20.66 8.97
C PRO A 125 13.38 21.20 9.05
N ALA A 126 13.19 22.42 9.49
CA ALA A 126 11.88 23.07 9.59
C ALA A 126 11.23 23.31 8.21
N GLU A 127 12.02 23.66 7.20
CA GLU A 127 11.51 23.81 5.83
C GLU A 127 11.11 22.47 5.22
N VAL A 128 11.91 21.42 5.44
CA VAL A 128 11.58 20.05 5.03
C VAL A 128 10.29 19.58 5.70
N ASP A 129 10.16 19.78 7.01
CA ASP A 129 8.96 19.41 7.77
C ASP A 129 7.72 20.17 7.29
N ALA A 130 7.86 21.47 6.99
CA ALA A 130 6.78 22.27 6.44
C ALA A 130 6.33 21.76 5.05
N GLU A 131 7.28 21.30 4.24
CA GLU A 131 6.97 20.75 2.91
C GLU A 131 6.23 19.41 3.02
N ILE A 132 6.70 18.51 3.88
CA ILE A 132 6.02 17.27 4.20
C ILE A 132 4.62 17.55 4.74
N GLY A 133 4.48 18.53 5.65
CA GLY A 133 3.20 18.95 6.20
C GLY A 133 2.22 19.43 5.12
N ARG A 134 2.69 20.23 4.13
CA ARG A 134 1.85 20.63 2.99
C ARG A 134 1.35 19.45 2.17
N GLN A 135 2.20 18.44 1.95
CA GLN A 135 1.81 17.23 1.23
C GLN A 135 0.76 16.42 2.00
N VAL A 136 0.92 16.31 3.32
CA VAL A 136 -0.06 15.67 4.21
C VAL A 136 -1.41 16.38 4.10
N THR A 137 -1.44 17.71 4.30
CA THR A 137 -2.68 18.51 4.25
C THR A 137 -3.35 18.44 2.87
N SER A 138 -2.56 18.50 1.80
CA SER A 138 -3.09 18.37 0.43
C SER A 138 -3.71 16.99 0.20
N SER A 139 -3.02 15.93 0.59
CA SER A 139 -3.51 14.55 0.44
C SER A 139 -4.77 14.32 1.28
N ALA A 140 -4.80 14.83 2.51
CA ALA A 140 -5.95 14.76 3.39
C ALA A 140 -7.19 15.45 2.78
N ALA A 141 -7.01 16.66 2.25
CA ALA A 141 -8.08 17.40 1.60
C ALA A 141 -8.66 16.65 0.38
N ILE A 142 -7.80 16.04 -0.46
CA ILE A 142 -8.23 15.28 -1.64
C ILE A 142 -9.01 14.02 -1.24
N LEU A 143 -8.56 13.31 -0.20
CA LEU A 143 -9.16 12.06 0.27
C LEU A 143 -10.35 12.26 1.22
N GLY A 144 -10.64 13.49 1.63
CA GLY A 144 -11.70 13.81 2.61
C GLY A 144 -11.37 13.34 4.03
N LEU A 145 -10.09 13.37 4.38
CA LEU A 145 -9.56 12.93 5.69
C LEU A 145 -9.04 14.12 6.51
N SER A 146 -8.75 13.88 7.78
CA SER A 146 -7.95 14.78 8.60
C SER A 146 -6.46 14.48 8.44
N ASP A 147 -5.59 15.46 8.65
CA ASP A 147 -4.14 15.32 8.60
C ASP A 147 -3.61 14.21 9.53
N ARG A 148 -4.31 13.96 10.65
CA ARG A 148 -3.95 12.93 11.64
C ARG A 148 -4.11 11.50 11.14
N GLN A 149 -4.85 11.30 10.05
CA GLN A 149 -5.07 9.99 9.44
C GLN A 149 -4.05 9.67 8.36
N ILE A 150 -3.10 10.59 8.09
CA ILE A 150 -2.04 10.41 7.11
C ILE A 150 -0.70 10.37 7.82
N PHE A 151 0.02 9.29 7.63
CA PHE A 151 1.33 9.03 8.24
C PHE A 151 2.44 9.24 7.20
N PRO A 152 3.15 10.38 7.25
CA PRO A 152 4.31 10.57 6.38
C PRO A 152 5.48 9.75 6.89
N VAL A 153 6.04 8.88 6.03
CA VAL A 153 7.15 7.99 6.40
C VAL A 153 8.17 7.86 5.27
N SER A 154 9.39 7.49 5.60
CA SER A 154 10.35 6.87 4.69
C SER A 154 10.57 5.43 5.11
N ALA A 155 9.83 4.50 4.53
CA ALA A 155 9.96 3.08 4.85
C ALA A 155 11.37 2.55 4.56
N GLN A 156 11.99 2.97 3.45
CA GLN A 156 13.34 2.56 3.08
C GLN A 156 14.38 3.03 4.10
N LYS A 157 14.34 4.31 4.50
CA LYS A 157 15.31 4.84 5.47
C LYS A 157 15.07 4.28 6.86
N GLY A 158 13.81 4.06 7.24
CA GLY A 158 13.47 3.38 8.48
C GLY A 158 14.01 1.97 8.55
N LEU A 159 13.92 1.19 7.47
CA LEU A 159 14.48 -0.15 7.39
C LEU A 159 16.02 -0.12 7.49
N VAL A 160 16.68 0.76 6.74
CA VAL A 160 18.14 0.95 6.80
C VAL A 160 18.57 1.34 8.21
N ALA A 161 17.85 2.25 8.85
CA ALA A 161 18.13 2.68 10.21
C ALA A 161 18.04 1.51 11.23
N LYS A 162 17.03 0.68 11.12
CA LYS A 162 16.87 -0.52 11.98
C LYS A 162 18.01 -1.51 11.78
N ILE A 163 18.41 -1.77 10.54
CA ILE A 163 19.53 -2.69 10.22
C ILE A 163 20.84 -2.17 10.80
N ASN A 164 21.08 -0.87 10.71
CA ASN A 164 22.35 -0.24 11.14
C ASN A 164 22.35 0.22 12.60
N GLY A 165 21.22 0.16 13.30
CA GLY A 165 21.09 0.70 14.66
C GLY A 165 21.17 2.23 14.73
N ASP A 166 20.81 2.94 13.65
CA ASP A 166 20.84 4.41 13.56
C ASP A 166 19.54 5.01 14.09
N ALA A 167 19.54 5.39 15.37
CA ALA A 167 18.36 5.95 16.01
C ALA A 167 17.94 7.32 15.42
N ALA A 168 18.89 8.15 14.99
CA ALA A 168 18.59 9.45 14.42
C ALA A 168 17.91 9.34 13.05
N LEU A 169 18.40 8.45 12.20
CA LEU A 169 17.78 8.15 10.91
C LEU A 169 16.40 7.47 11.09
N LEU A 170 16.27 6.60 12.10
CA LEU A 170 15.00 5.95 12.42
C LEU A 170 13.94 6.98 12.82
N ASP A 171 14.26 7.90 13.71
CA ASP A 171 13.37 8.99 14.11
C ASP A 171 12.99 9.88 12.90
N ARG A 172 13.99 10.31 12.13
CA ARG A 172 13.79 11.11 10.92
C ARG A 172 12.91 10.40 9.88
N SER A 173 12.96 9.07 9.81
CA SER A 173 12.12 8.28 8.92
C SER A 173 10.63 8.28 9.28
N ARG A 174 10.29 8.64 10.52
CA ARG A 174 8.94 8.62 11.10
C ARG A 174 8.28 7.22 11.11
N LEU A 175 9.03 6.17 10.81
CA LEU A 175 8.51 4.79 10.82
C LEU A 175 7.98 4.37 12.20
N PRO A 176 8.63 4.72 13.33
CA PRO A 176 8.11 4.35 14.67
C PRO A 176 6.73 4.92 14.97
N VAL A 177 6.38 6.09 14.44
CA VAL A 177 5.06 6.70 14.61
C VAL A 177 3.97 5.86 13.93
N LEU A 178 4.24 5.37 12.72
CA LEU A 178 3.35 4.46 12.01
C LEU A 178 3.24 3.11 12.75
N GLU A 179 4.35 2.54 13.21
CA GLU A 179 4.35 1.28 13.94
C GLU A 179 3.55 1.37 15.25
N ALA A 180 3.66 2.48 15.98
CA ALA A 180 2.86 2.72 17.16
C ALA A 180 1.36 2.79 16.83
N ALA A 181 0.98 3.51 15.78
CA ALA A 181 -0.41 3.60 15.35
C ALA A 181 -0.99 2.24 14.95
N LEU A 182 -0.19 1.38 14.29
CA LEU A 182 -0.63 0.04 13.91
C LEU A 182 -0.74 -0.94 15.10
N SER A 183 -0.12 -0.63 16.24
CA SER A 183 -0.22 -1.47 17.44
C SER A 183 -1.39 -1.09 18.35
N GLU A 184 -2.01 0.08 18.13
CA GLU A 184 -3.14 0.58 18.93
C GLU A 184 -4.51 0.24 18.31
N GLU A 185 -4.55 -0.16 17.03
CA GLU A 185 -5.75 -0.58 16.28
C GLU A 185 -6.07 -2.08 16.50
#